data_78eb21268e9f828896bb291bb490633f
#
_entry.id   78eb21268e9f828896bb291bb490633f
#
_cell.length_a   1.000
_cell.length_b   1.000
_cell.length_c   1.000
_cell.angle_alpha   90.00
_cell.angle_beta   90.00
_cell.angle_gamma   90.00
#
_symmetry.space_group_name_H-M   'P 1'
#
loop_
_entity.id
_entity.type
_entity.pdbx_description
1 polymer ?
#
loop_
_entity_poly.entity_id
_entity_poly.type
_entity_poly.pdbx_seq_one_letter_code
_entity_poly.pdbx_strand_id
1 'polypeptide(L)'
;MQPADAPLPVLSARGLVSRRGGPGALDFDLHAGQLLNVRGTNGSGKTSLLRMLAGLLRPLDGGIFDPDGDIRRDPSAHFARTAYLGHGNGLSGDLTALENLRCSLHVAGTPRRDDVIAACLDDWRLGACLHTPAARLSQGQGRRLALAAVVLGAKPLWLLDEPDAGLDAASLEQLAQALEAHLAAGGAAVVASHRAPGTPAHHTQTLNMDDYADAGNAVSVGIA
;
A
#
# COMPACT_ATOMS: atom_id res chain seq x y z
N MET A 1 26.75 -0.18 22.48
CA MET A 1 27.34 -0.69 21.23
C MET A 1 26.18 -1.13 20.36
N GLN A 2 25.67 -0.24 19.51
CA GLN A 2 24.61 -0.57 18.54
C GLN A 2 25.20 -1.53 17.52
N PRO A 3 24.48 -2.56 17.08
CA PRO A 3 24.93 -3.41 15.98
C PRO A 3 24.95 -2.57 14.69
N ALA A 4 26.15 -2.32 14.17
CA ALA A 4 26.41 -1.45 13.02
C ALA A 4 26.06 -2.08 11.66
N ASP A 5 25.16 -3.09 11.59
CA ASP A 5 24.97 -3.88 10.35
C ASP A 5 23.53 -4.34 10.10
N ALA A 6 22.51 -3.73 10.74
CA ALA A 6 21.14 -4.00 10.39
C ALA A 6 20.74 -3.16 9.16
N PRO A 7 20.13 -3.73 8.11
CA PRO A 7 19.69 -2.97 6.96
C PRO A 7 18.70 -1.89 7.38
N LEU A 8 18.83 -0.68 6.81
CA LEU A 8 17.92 0.43 7.09
C LEU A 8 16.47 0.04 6.74
N PRO A 9 15.50 0.45 7.56
CA PRO A 9 14.10 0.20 7.26
C PRO A 9 13.68 0.95 5.97
N VAL A 10 12.80 0.34 5.19
CA VAL A 10 12.17 0.95 4.01
C VAL A 10 11.24 2.08 4.44
N LEU A 11 10.61 1.93 5.60
CA LEU A 11 9.71 2.93 6.19
C LEU A 11 9.75 2.83 7.72
N SER A 12 9.81 3.97 8.39
CA SER A 12 9.70 4.06 9.86
C SER A 12 8.67 5.10 10.27
N ALA A 13 7.96 4.82 11.34
CA ALA A 13 7.16 5.80 12.05
C ALA A 13 7.73 6.02 13.45
N ARG A 14 7.76 7.26 13.92
CA ARG A 14 8.25 7.63 15.26
C ARG A 14 7.30 8.61 15.91
N GLY A 15 6.70 8.20 17.03
CA GLY A 15 5.77 9.01 17.80
C GLY A 15 4.57 9.49 16.97
N LEU A 16 4.12 8.71 15.98
CA LEU A 16 3.16 9.14 14.98
C LEU A 16 1.75 9.26 15.57
N VAL A 17 1.17 10.45 15.55
CA VAL A 17 -0.17 10.75 16.08
C VAL A 17 -1.08 11.27 14.98
N SER A 18 -2.30 10.70 14.87
CA SER A 18 -3.33 11.13 13.92
C SER A 18 -4.18 12.29 14.47
N ARG A 19 -4.58 13.23 13.58
CA ARG A 19 -5.49 14.36 13.93
C ARG A 19 -6.95 13.96 14.13
N ARG A 20 -7.39 12.82 13.61
CA ARG A 20 -8.83 12.47 13.54
C ARG A 20 -9.23 11.36 14.50
N GLY A 21 -8.63 11.32 15.69
CA GLY A 21 -8.77 10.17 16.54
C GLY A 21 -7.95 9.00 15.97
N GLY A 22 -7.74 8.01 16.75
CA GLY A 22 -6.89 6.90 16.41
C GLY A 22 -5.95 6.64 17.57
N PRO A 23 -5.07 5.69 17.42
CA PRO A 23 -4.19 5.25 18.48
C PRO A 23 -3.32 6.41 18.99
N GLY A 24 -2.81 6.24 20.20
CA GLY A 24 -1.70 7.03 20.73
C GLY A 24 -0.51 7.06 19.78
N ALA A 25 0.64 7.52 20.25
CA ALA A 25 1.83 7.58 19.42
C ALA A 25 2.24 6.18 18.91
N LEU A 26 2.39 6.05 17.58
CA LEU A 26 2.81 4.82 16.93
C LEU A 26 4.30 4.86 16.60
N ASP A 27 4.99 3.76 16.95
CA ASP A 27 6.38 3.51 16.60
C ASP A 27 6.50 2.15 15.92
N PHE A 28 7.05 2.11 14.70
CA PHE A 28 7.38 0.86 14.03
C PHE A 28 8.48 1.05 12.99
N ASP A 29 9.12 -0.05 12.63
CA ASP A 29 10.03 -0.18 11.51
C ASP A 29 9.50 -1.24 10.54
N LEU A 30 9.56 -0.94 9.25
CA LEU A 30 9.22 -1.85 8.17
C LEU A 30 10.44 -2.04 7.27
N HIS A 31 10.93 -3.26 7.19
CA HIS A 31 12.11 -3.61 6.41
C HIS A 31 11.73 -4.24 5.06
N ALA A 32 12.71 -4.33 4.16
CA ALA A 32 12.56 -5.05 2.91
C ALA A 32 12.11 -6.50 3.14
N GLY A 33 11.19 -6.99 2.32
CA GLY A 33 10.58 -8.31 2.46
C GLY A 33 9.49 -8.40 3.52
N GLN A 34 9.12 -7.31 4.20
CA GLN A 34 8.12 -7.33 5.27
C GLN A 34 6.79 -6.73 4.84
N LEU A 35 5.73 -7.25 5.44
CA LEU A 35 4.36 -6.74 5.34
C LEU A 35 3.86 -6.32 6.73
N LEU A 36 3.35 -5.08 6.84
CA LEU A 36 2.61 -4.60 7.99
C LEU A 36 1.11 -4.71 7.71
N ASN A 37 0.43 -5.63 8.40
CA ASN A 37 -1.02 -5.78 8.32
C ASN A 37 -1.69 -4.89 9.36
N VAL A 38 -2.37 -3.83 8.91
CA VAL A 38 -3.08 -2.87 9.75
C VAL A 38 -4.53 -3.33 9.93
N ARG A 39 -4.89 -3.70 11.14
CA ARG A 39 -6.24 -4.14 11.53
C ARG A 39 -6.93 -3.13 12.43
N GLY A 40 -8.22 -3.32 12.65
CA GLY A 40 -9.05 -2.52 13.55
C GLY A 40 -10.45 -2.33 12.99
N THR A 41 -11.34 -1.89 13.85
CA THR A 41 -12.75 -1.61 13.52
C THR A 41 -12.90 -0.48 12.50
N ASN A 42 -14.09 -0.31 11.93
CA ASN A 42 -14.37 0.81 11.05
C ASN A 42 -14.25 2.12 11.84
N GLY A 43 -13.54 3.09 11.29
CA GLY A 43 -13.26 4.36 11.97
C GLY A 43 -12.03 4.36 12.89
N SER A 44 -11.33 3.22 13.10
CA SER A 44 -10.13 3.15 13.95
C SER A 44 -8.91 3.94 13.44
N GLY A 45 -8.99 4.50 12.23
CA GLY A 45 -7.91 5.34 11.69
C GLY A 45 -6.99 4.67 10.67
N LYS A 46 -7.25 3.44 10.22
CA LYS A 46 -6.45 2.70 9.21
C LYS A 46 -6.15 3.52 7.96
N THR A 47 -7.19 4.06 7.32
CA THR A 47 -7.04 4.93 6.13
C THR A 47 -6.23 6.19 6.43
N SER A 48 -6.41 6.78 7.63
CA SER A 48 -5.64 7.96 8.05
C SER A 48 -4.17 7.63 8.21
N LEU A 49 -3.85 6.47 8.81
CA LEU A 49 -2.48 5.97 8.92
C LEU A 49 -1.86 5.80 7.53
N LEU A 50 -2.51 5.05 6.63
CA LEU A 50 -1.98 4.84 5.28
C LEU A 50 -1.76 6.16 4.52
N ARG A 51 -2.67 7.13 4.65
CA ARG A 51 -2.51 8.47 4.06
C ARG A 51 -1.36 9.26 4.67
N MET A 52 -1.11 9.11 5.97
CA MET A 52 0.08 9.71 6.60
C MET A 52 1.35 9.07 6.08
N LEU A 53 1.41 7.74 6.01
CA LEU A 53 2.54 6.99 5.48
C LEU A 53 2.80 7.30 3.99
N ALA A 54 1.75 7.57 3.22
CA ALA A 54 1.85 8.02 1.83
C ALA A 54 2.25 9.50 1.67
N GLY A 55 2.41 10.27 2.77
CA GLY A 55 2.67 11.71 2.70
C GLY A 55 1.46 12.57 2.29
N LEU A 56 0.26 11.98 2.17
CA LEU A 56 -0.98 12.65 1.74
C LEU A 56 -1.73 13.33 2.90
N LEU A 57 -1.39 12.99 4.14
CA LEU A 57 -1.98 13.55 5.34
C LEU A 57 -0.87 13.89 6.33
N ARG A 58 -0.88 15.12 6.83
CA ARG A 58 0.10 15.53 7.84
C ARG A 58 -0.29 14.98 9.21
N PRO A 59 0.61 14.30 9.94
CA PRO A 59 0.38 13.87 11.32
C PRO A 59 0.18 15.07 12.25
N LEU A 60 -0.46 14.85 13.39
CA LEU A 60 -0.57 15.82 14.47
C LEU A 60 0.77 16.00 15.16
N ASP A 61 1.45 14.90 15.43
CA ASP A 61 2.77 14.83 16.04
C ASP A 61 3.57 13.65 15.48
N GLY A 62 4.88 13.62 15.75
CA GLY A 62 5.78 12.59 15.27
C GLY A 62 6.26 12.78 13.84
N GLY A 63 6.90 11.73 13.32
CA GLY A 63 7.53 11.74 12.01
C GLY A 63 7.45 10.40 11.28
N ILE A 64 7.60 10.48 9.96
CA ILE A 64 7.70 9.33 9.07
C ILE A 64 9.01 9.46 8.33
N PHE A 65 9.76 8.37 8.26
CA PHE A 65 11.12 8.35 7.71
C PHE A 65 11.23 7.21 6.69
N ASP A 66 11.91 7.49 5.61
CA ASP A 66 12.39 6.52 4.64
C ASP A 66 13.93 6.47 4.67
N PRO A 67 14.61 5.67 3.83
CA PRO A 67 16.07 5.59 3.83
C PRO A 67 16.78 6.94 3.62
N ASP A 68 16.12 7.92 3.01
CA ASP A 68 16.68 9.26 2.77
C ASP A 68 16.37 10.24 3.92
N GLY A 69 15.61 9.81 4.92
CA GLY A 69 15.28 10.59 6.11
C GLY A 69 13.79 10.96 6.24
N ASP A 70 13.49 12.11 6.84
CA ASP A 70 12.10 12.56 7.02
C ASP A 70 11.44 12.85 5.67
N ILE A 71 10.35 12.11 5.36
CA ILE A 71 9.64 12.20 4.07
C ILE A 71 9.13 13.62 3.76
N ARG A 72 9.02 14.50 4.76
CA ARG A 72 8.62 15.89 4.59
C ARG A 72 9.70 16.77 3.97
N ARG A 73 10.97 16.32 4.00
CA ARG A 73 12.10 17.05 3.41
C ARG A 73 12.16 16.91 1.90
N ASP A 74 11.82 15.73 1.39
CA ASP A 74 11.68 15.47 -0.04
C ASP A 74 10.46 14.57 -0.33
N PRO A 75 9.26 15.16 -0.36
CA PRO A 75 8.05 14.41 -0.70
C PRO A 75 8.09 13.78 -2.10
N SER A 76 8.83 14.38 -3.03
CA SER A 76 8.92 13.87 -4.40
C SER A 76 9.69 12.55 -4.46
N ALA A 77 10.81 12.43 -3.72
CA ALA A 77 11.56 11.20 -3.60
C ALA A 77 10.72 10.10 -2.94
N HIS A 78 9.97 10.45 -1.89
CA HIS A 78 9.06 9.50 -1.23
C HIS A 78 7.95 9.01 -2.17
N PHE A 79 7.29 9.89 -2.91
CA PHE A 79 6.27 9.51 -3.92
C PHE A 79 6.87 8.67 -5.06
N ALA A 80 8.12 8.93 -5.45
CA ALA A 80 8.79 8.12 -6.46
C ALA A 80 8.98 6.65 -6.03
N ARG A 81 9.05 6.37 -4.72
CA ARG A 81 9.24 5.02 -4.14
C ARG A 81 7.95 4.36 -3.69
N THR A 82 6.84 5.10 -3.60
CA THR A 82 5.61 4.64 -2.96
C THR A 82 4.50 4.44 -3.98
N ALA A 83 3.85 3.27 -3.96
CA ALA A 83 2.57 3.03 -4.61
C ALA A 83 1.47 3.10 -3.54
N TYR A 84 0.50 3.99 -3.72
CA TYR A 84 -0.65 4.11 -2.82
C TYR A 84 -1.94 3.74 -3.54
N LEU A 85 -2.64 2.74 -3.02
CA LEU A 85 -3.99 2.39 -3.41
C LEU A 85 -4.94 2.68 -2.26
N GLY A 86 -5.73 3.73 -2.39
CA GLY A 86 -6.74 4.11 -1.40
C GLY A 86 -8.04 3.33 -1.55
N HIS A 87 -9.05 3.72 -0.77
CA HIS A 87 -10.40 3.15 -0.86
C HIS A 87 -11.01 3.36 -2.27
N GLY A 88 -10.80 4.51 -2.89
CA GLY A 88 -11.13 4.74 -4.30
C GLY A 88 -10.04 4.19 -5.23
N ASN A 89 -10.43 3.70 -6.40
CA ASN A 89 -9.51 3.08 -7.36
C ASN A 89 -8.62 4.07 -8.11
N GLY A 90 -8.89 5.38 -8.04
CA GLY A 90 -8.10 6.42 -8.73
C GLY A 90 -8.17 6.36 -10.25
N LEU A 91 -9.25 5.80 -10.82
CA LEU A 91 -9.44 5.64 -12.24
C LEU A 91 -10.22 6.82 -12.85
N SER A 92 -9.84 7.23 -14.05
CA SER A 92 -10.63 8.14 -14.87
C SER A 92 -11.70 7.35 -15.61
N GLY A 93 -12.97 7.68 -15.38
CA GLY A 93 -14.11 6.96 -15.96
C GLY A 93 -14.15 7.01 -17.48
N ASP A 94 -13.67 8.10 -18.09
CA ASP A 94 -13.68 8.34 -19.53
C ASP A 94 -12.57 7.59 -20.27
N LEU A 95 -11.49 7.24 -19.58
CA LEU A 95 -10.38 6.48 -20.14
C LEU A 95 -10.67 4.99 -20.11
N THR A 96 -10.21 4.27 -21.12
CA THR A 96 -10.22 2.81 -21.17
C THR A 96 -9.30 2.21 -20.11
N ALA A 97 -9.39 0.90 -19.87
CA ALA A 97 -8.49 0.20 -18.94
C ALA A 97 -7.01 0.39 -19.34
N LEU A 98 -6.68 0.23 -20.63
CA LEU A 98 -5.34 0.44 -21.16
C LEU A 98 -4.85 1.89 -20.96
N GLU A 99 -5.68 2.88 -21.28
CA GLU A 99 -5.34 4.29 -21.16
C GLU A 99 -5.16 4.72 -19.70
N ASN A 100 -6.00 4.22 -18.78
CA ASN A 100 -5.82 4.44 -17.35
C ASN A 100 -4.46 3.96 -16.86
N LEU A 101 -4.05 2.73 -17.20
CA LEU A 101 -2.74 2.21 -16.81
C LEU A 101 -1.59 2.99 -17.47
N ARG A 102 -1.71 3.29 -18.77
CA ARG A 102 -0.69 4.08 -19.47
C ARG A 102 -0.49 5.45 -18.81
N CYS A 103 -1.59 6.15 -18.51
CA CYS A 103 -1.56 7.45 -17.85
C CYS A 103 -0.97 7.35 -16.44
N SER A 104 -1.44 6.41 -15.63
CA SER A 104 -0.97 6.20 -14.26
C SER A 104 0.52 5.90 -14.20
N LEU A 105 1.00 4.99 -15.07
CA LEU A 105 2.42 4.62 -15.13
C LEU A 105 3.31 5.77 -15.66
N HIS A 106 2.80 6.57 -16.59
CA HIS A 106 3.51 7.74 -17.06
C HIS A 106 3.68 8.79 -15.95
N VAL A 107 2.60 9.10 -15.23
CA VAL A 107 2.64 10.02 -14.08
C VAL A 107 3.53 9.48 -12.95
N ALA A 108 3.53 8.17 -12.73
CA ALA A 108 4.40 7.52 -11.74
C ALA A 108 5.89 7.49 -12.15
N GLY A 109 6.25 7.94 -13.35
CA GLY A 109 7.62 7.88 -13.87
C GLY A 109 8.09 6.47 -14.25
N THR A 110 7.16 5.53 -14.43
CA THR A 110 7.44 4.11 -14.76
C THR A 110 6.69 3.65 -16.01
N PRO A 111 6.83 4.35 -17.16
CA PRO A 111 6.08 4.02 -18.36
C PRO A 111 6.37 2.58 -18.81
N ARG A 112 5.35 1.92 -19.34
CA ARG A 112 5.44 0.57 -19.91
C ARG A 112 4.89 0.56 -21.32
N ARG A 113 5.36 -0.38 -22.14
CA ARG A 113 4.80 -0.62 -23.46
C ARG A 113 3.40 -1.23 -23.37
N ASP A 114 2.57 -0.99 -24.38
CA ASP A 114 1.18 -1.46 -24.40
C ASP A 114 1.06 -2.98 -24.35
N ASP A 115 1.99 -3.70 -24.96
CA ASP A 115 2.03 -5.16 -24.90
C ASP A 115 2.25 -5.69 -23.47
N VAL A 116 3.11 -5.01 -22.69
CA VAL A 116 3.34 -5.35 -21.28
C VAL A 116 2.10 -5.01 -20.41
N ILE A 117 1.46 -3.89 -20.70
CA ILE A 117 0.23 -3.49 -19.99
C ILE A 117 -0.90 -4.50 -20.33
N ALA A 118 -1.05 -4.87 -21.60
CA ALA A 118 -2.06 -5.83 -22.03
C ALA A 118 -1.85 -7.21 -21.40
N ALA A 119 -0.61 -7.71 -21.36
CA ALA A 119 -0.28 -8.98 -20.69
C ALA A 119 -0.65 -8.93 -19.19
N CYS A 120 -0.31 -7.85 -18.49
CA CYS A 120 -0.71 -7.70 -17.09
C CYS A 120 -2.25 -7.64 -16.93
N LEU A 121 -2.97 -6.98 -17.85
CA LEU A 121 -4.43 -6.97 -17.82
C LEU A 121 -5.02 -8.36 -18.07
N ASP A 122 -4.41 -9.18 -18.92
CA ASP A 122 -4.79 -10.58 -19.10
C ASP A 122 -4.58 -11.40 -17.82
N ASP A 123 -3.44 -11.24 -17.15
CA ASP A 123 -3.15 -11.87 -15.87
C ASP A 123 -4.21 -11.48 -14.81
N TRP A 124 -4.62 -10.21 -14.76
CA TRP A 124 -5.69 -9.72 -13.87
C TRP A 124 -7.11 -10.01 -14.42
N ARG A 125 -7.27 -10.84 -15.45
CA ARG A 125 -8.55 -11.23 -16.08
C ARG A 125 -9.35 -10.01 -16.56
N LEU A 126 -8.64 -9.04 -17.13
CA LEU A 126 -9.18 -7.81 -17.69
C LEU A 126 -8.92 -7.65 -19.18
N GLY A 127 -8.34 -8.66 -19.85
CA GLY A 127 -8.01 -8.59 -21.27
C GLY A 127 -9.22 -8.25 -22.16
N ALA A 128 -10.37 -8.85 -21.86
CA ALA A 128 -11.63 -8.52 -22.56
C ALA A 128 -12.10 -7.06 -22.31
N CYS A 129 -11.57 -6.38 -21.29
CA CYS A 129 -11.92 -5.02 -20.92
C CYS A 129 -10.87 -3.99 -21.38
N LEU A 130 -9.84 -4.40 -22.12
CA LEU A 130 -8.70 -3.55 -22.52
C LEU A 130 -9.13 -2.18 -23.07
N HIS A 131 -10.13 -2.16 -23.93
CA HIS A 131 -10.68 -0.97 -24.58
C HIS A 131 -12.00 -0.50 -23.98
N THR A 132 -12.36 -1.03 -22.81
CA THR A 132 -13.61 -0.62 -22.12
C THR A 132 -13.33 0.61 -21.25
N PRO A 133 -14.13 1.69 -21.36
CA PRO A 133 -14.05 2.83 -20.44
C PRO A 133 -14.24 2.40 -18.99
N ALA A 134 -13.43 2.95 -18.07
CA ALA A 134 -13.43 2.53 -16.67
C ALA A 134 -14.77 2.77 -15.97
N ALA A 135 -15.58 3.75 -16.42
CA ALA A 135 -16.94 3.97 -15.94
C ALA A 135 -17.90 2.77 -16.19
N ARG A 136 -17.57 1.87 -17.13
CA ARG A 136 -18.35 0.68 -17.44
C ARG A 136 -17.85 -0.60 -16.76
N LEU A 137 -16.74 -0.51 -16.04
CA LEU A 137 -16.20 -1.63 -15.28
C LEU A 137 -17.04 -1.89 -14.02
N SER A 138 -17.20 -3.15 -13.65
CA SER A 138 -17.74 -3.48 -12.33
C SER A 138 -16.76 -3.02 -11.23
N GLN A 139 -17.24 -2.93 -9.98
CA GLN A 139 -16.41 -2.56 -8.85
C GLN A 139 -15.17 -3.47 -8.73
N GLY A 140 -15.34 -4.79 -8.84
CA GLY A 140 -14.23 -5.76 -8.79
C GLY A 140 -13.27 -5.63 -9.99
N GLN A 141 -13.79 -5.33 -11.20
CA GLN A 141 -12.93 -5.05 -12.36
C GLN A 141 -12.12 -3.77 -12.16
N GLY A 142 -12.75 -2.69 -11.66
CA GLY A 142 -12.05 -1.45 -11.33
C GLY A 142 -10.99 -1.66 -10.25
N ARG A 143 -11.26 -2.50 -9.23
CA ARG A 143 -10.27 -2.83 -8.18
C ARG A 143 -9.09 -3.60 -8.75
N ARG A 144 -9.32 -4.60 -9.60
CA ARG A 144 -8.25 -5.34 -10.29
C ARG A 144 -7.41 -4.44 -11.19
N LEU A 145 -8.04 -3.50 -11.91
CA LEU A 145 -7.35 -2.52 -12.74
C LEU A 145 -6.42 -1.63 -11.91
N ALA A 146 -6.87 -1.17 -10.75
CA ALA A 146 -6.05 -0.37 -9.84
C ALA A 146 -4.89 -1.17 -9.23
N LEU A 147 -5.10 -2.46 -8.91
CA LEU A 147 -4.03 -3.37 -8.47
C LEU A 147 -3.01 -3.63 -9.57
N ALA A 148 -3.44 -3.81 -10.81
CA ALA A 148 -2.54 -3.93 -11.96
C ALA A 148 -1.63 -2.70 -12.11
N ALA A 149 -2.15 -1.48 -11.85
CA ALA A 149 -1.34 -0.27 -11.82
C ALA A 149 -0.24 -0.31 -10.74
N VAL A 150 -0.56 -0.80 -9.55
CA VAL A 150 0.41 -0.97 -8.45
C VAL A 150 1.51 -1.94 -8.86
N VAL A 151 1.16 -3.11 -9.38
CA VAL A 151 2.12 -4.14 -9.81
C VAL A 151 3.03 -3.63 -10.93
N LEU A 152 2.47 -3.03 -11.98
CA LEU A 152 3.23 -2.49 -13.11
C LEU A 152 4.13 -1.32 -12.72
N GLY A 153 3.71 -0.53 -11.71
CA GLY A 153 4.48 0.58 -11.17
C GLY A 153 5.79 0.15 -10.53
N ALA A 154 5.89 -1.09 -10.06
CA ALA A 154 7.09 -1.71 -9.48
C ALA A 154 7.79 -0.82 -8.43
N LYS A 155 7.00 -0.12 -7.60
CA LYS A 155 7.53 0.72 -6.52
C LYS A 155 7.94 -0.15 -5.33
N PRO A 156 9.04 0.18 -4.62
CA PRO A 156 9.53 -0.65 -3.51
C PRO A 156 8.60 -0.66 -2.28
N LEU A 157 7.76 0.35 -2.08
CA LEU A 157 6.80 0.43 -0.98
C LEU A 157 5.37 0.43 -1.51
N TRP A 158 4.56 -0.54 -1.06
CA TRP A 158 3.13 -0.58 -1.35
C TRP A 158 2.30 -0.22 -0.11
N LEU A 159 1.39 0.73 -0.25
CA LEU A 159 0.43 1.15 0.76
C LEU A 159 -0.97 0.88 0.22
N LEU A 160 -1.65 -0.15 0.74
CA LEU A 160 -2.90 -0.67 0.16
C LEU A 160 -4.03 -0.58 1.19
N ASP A 161 -5.03 0.25 0.89
CA ASP A 161 -6.22 0.45 1.74
C ASP A 161 -7.39 -0.39 1.22
N GLU A 162 -7.75 -1.45 1.95
CA GLU A 162 -8.77 -2.44 1.61
C GLU A 162 -8.61 -3.02 0.18
N PRO A 163 -7.41 -3.52 -0.19
CA PRO A 163 -7.15 -3.97 -1.56
C PRO A 163 -8.05 -5.14 -1.99
N ASP A 164 -8.58 -5.88 -1.04
CA ASP A 164 -9.45 -7.06 -1.19
C ASP A 164 -10.93 -6.72 -1.40
N ALA A 165 -11.32 -5.44 -1.29
CA ALA A 165 -12.71 -5.03 -1.40
C ALA A 165 -13.31 -5.33 -2.79
N GLY A 166 -14.40 -6.12 -2.80
CA GLY A 166 -15.12 -6.48 -4.03
C GLY A 166 -14.42 -7.51 -4.93
N LEU A 167 -13.33 -8.14 -4.46
CA LEU A 167 -12.64 -9.20 -5.18
C LEU A 167 -13.30 -10.56 -4.96
N ASP A 168 -13.34 -11.38 -6.00
CA ASP A 168 -13.66 -12.80 -5.94
C ASP A 168 -12.48 -13.64 -5.41
N ALA A 169 -12.72 -14.92 -5.10
CA ALA A 169 -11.70 -15.81 -4.53
C ALA A 169 -10.44 -15.90 -5.39
N ALA A 170 -10.60 -15.98 -6.72
CA ALA A 170 -9.47 -16.08 -7.62
C ALA A 170 -8.65 -14.78 -7.69
N SER A 171 -9.31 -13.61 -7.61
CA SER A 171 -8.62 -12.32 -7.56
C SER A 171 -7.95 -12.08 -6.21
N LEU A 172 -8.49 -12.62 -5.11
CA LEU A 172 -7.84 -12.61 -3.80
C LEU A 172 -6.56 -13.44 -3.79
N GLU A 173 -6.59 -14.62 -4.41
CA GLU A 173 -5.40 -15.46 -4.57
C GLU A 173 -4.33 -14.75 -5.42
N GLN A 174 -4.73 -14.11 -6.49
CA GLN A 174 -3.82 -13.32 -7.33
C GLN A 174 -3.20 -12.14 -6.58
N LEU A 175 -3.98 -11.44 -5.74
CA LEU A 175 -3.46 -10.38 -4.86
C LEU A 175 -2.43 -10.94 -3.89
N ALA A 176 -2.69 -12.10 -3.27
CA ALA A 176 -1.76 -12.76 -2.37
C ALA A 176 -0.44 -13.12 -3.08
N GLN A 177 -0.52 -13.71 -4.29
CA GLN A 177 0.65 -14.03 -5.11
C GLN A 177 1.45 -12.77 -5.51
N ALA A 178 0.77 -11.69 -5.87
CA ALA A 178 1.43 -10.41 -6.21
C ALA A 178 2.15 -9.80 -4.99
N LEU A 179 1.53 -9.86 -3.80
CA LEU A 179 2.17 -9.42 -2.55
C LEU A 179 3.39 -10.29 -2.22
N GLU A 180 3.27 -11.62 -2.31
CA GLU A 180 4.38 -12.54 -2.06
C GLU A 180 5.55 -12.29 -3.01
N ALA A 181 5.30 -12.15 -4.30
CA ALA A 181 6.32 -11.84 -5.29
C ALA A 181 6.99 -10.49 -5.02
N HIS A 182 6.21 -9.48 -4.61
CA HIS A 182 6.74 -8.17 -4.24
C HIS A 182 7.68 -8.23 -3.04
N LEU A 183 7.27 -8.92 -1.97
CA LEU A 183 8.08 -9.10 -0.76
C LEU A 183 9.35 -9.92 -1.04
N ALA A 184 9.24 -11.01 -1.81
CA ALA A 184 10.37 -11.85 -2.22
C ALA A 184 11.39 -11.08 -3.08
N ALA A 185 10.95 -10.08 -3.84
CA ALA A 185 11.81 -9.17 -4.59
C ALA A 185 12.46 -8.06 -3.73
N GLY A 186 12.26 -8.08 -2.42
CA GLY A 186 12.80 -7.08 -1.48
C GLY A 186 11.93 -5.83 -1.33
N GLY A 187 10.71 -5.84 -1.86
CA GLY A 187 9.73 -4.80 -1.59
C GLY A 187 9.19 -4.86 -0.16
N ALA A 188 8.44 -3.84 0.25
CA ALA A 188 7.73 -3.79 1.52
C ALA A 188 6.27 -3.35 1.31
N ALA A 189 5.36 -3.81 2.17
CA ALA A 189 3.95 -3.47 2.04
C ALA A 189 3.30 -3.12 3.38
N VAL A 190 2.41 -2.12 3.36
CA VAL A 190 1.44 -1.86 4.43
C VAL A 190 0.05 -2.11 3.87
N VAL A 191 -0.69 -3.03 4.46
CA VAL A 191 -2.02 -3.42 4.00
C VAL A 191 -3.02 -3.18 5.13
N ALA A 192 -3.98 -2.29 4.91
CA ALA A 192 -5.15 -2.15 5.79
C ALA A 192 -6.27 -3.03 5.24
N SER A 193 -6.60 -4.10 5.93
CA SER A 193 -7.67 -5.03 5.56
C SER A 193 -8.28 -5.70 6.78
N HIS A 194 -9.56 -6.05 6.67
CA HIS A 194 -10.25 -6.89 7.65
C HIS A 194 -9.88 -8.37 7.54
N ARG A 195 -9.25 -8.78 6.45
CA ARG A 195 -8.81 -10.15 6.18
C ARG A 195 -7.29 -10.26 6.33
N ALA A 196 -6.81 -11.46 6.62
CA ALA A 196 -5.39 -11.75 6.49
C ALA A 196 -5.01 -11.72 5.01
N PRO A 197 -3.92 -11.06 4.61
CA PRO A 197 -3.55 -10.89 3.20
C PRO A 197 -3.09 -12.17 2.49
N GLY A 198 -3.16 -13.34 3.15
CA GLY A 198 -2.76 -14.63 2.56
C GLY A 198 -1.24 -14.84 2.42
N THR A 199 -0.44 -13.91 2.91
CA THR A 199 1.04 -14.01 2.89
C THR A 199 1.58 -14.85 4.04
N PRO A 200 2.77 -15.50 3.89
CA PRO A 200 3.38 -16.28 4.96
C PRO A 200 3.57 -15.47 6.25
N ALA A 201 3.27 -16.09 7.40
CA ALA A 201 3.27 -15.41 8.70
C ALA A 201 4.66 -14.81 9.09
N HIS A 202 5.76 -15.44 8.66
CA HIS A 202 7.12 -15.02 9.00
C HIS A 202 7.58 -13.69 8.34
N HIS A 203 6.81 -13.17 7.39
CA HIS A 203 7.05 -11.85 6.78
C HIS A 203 6.02 -10.80 7.22
N THR A 204 5.06 -11.18 8.08
CA THR A 204 3.92 -10.32 8.41
C THR A 204 3.99 -9.86 9.86
N GLN A 205 4.06 -8.56 10.06
CA GLN A 205 3.77 -7.90 11.32
C GLN A 205 2.29 -7.50 11.36
N THR A 206 1.67 -7.49 12.52
CA THR A 206 0.29 -7.01 12.67
C THR A 206 0.23 -5.83 13.62
N LEU A 207 -0.40 -4.75 13.16
CA LEU A 207 -0.73 -3.57 13.94
C LEU A 207 -2.26 -3.53 14.12
N ASN A 208 -2.75 -3.72 15.34
CA ASN A 208 -4.16 -3.56 15.63
C ASN A 208 -4.44 -2.14 16.13
N MET A 209 -5.14 -1.35 15.33
CA MET A 209 -5.45 0.04 15.65
C MET A 209 -6.37 0.22 16.87
N ASP A 210 -7.16 -0.81 17.21
CA ASP A 210 -8.08 -0.75 18.35
C ASP A 210 -7.32 -0.81 19.69
N ASP A 211 -6.15 -1.47 19.73
CA ASP A 211 -5.32 -1.59 20.93
C ASP A 211 -4.72 -0.23 21.35
N TYR A 212 -4.72 0.74 20.45
CA TYR A 212 -4.16 2.08 20.66
C TYR A 212 -5.23 3.14 20.94
N ALA A 213 -6.51 2.83 20.75
CA ALA A 213 -7.60 3.80 20.96
C ALA A 213 -7.73 4.21 22.43
N ASP A 214 -7.38 3.29 23.36
CA ASP A 214 -7.51 3.48 24.80
C ASP A 214 -6.18 3.80 25.51
N ALA A 215 -5.06 3.70 24.82
CA ALA A 215 -3.73 3.86 25.41
C ALA A 215 -3.21 5.29 25.24
N GLY A 216 -3.30 6.11 26.29
CA GLY A 216 -2.53 7.36 26.40
C GLY A 216 -1.01 7.15 26.48
N ASN A 217 -0.49 6.00 26.06
CA ASN A 217 0.93 5.65 26.10
C ASN A 217 1.41 5.10 24.75
N ALA A 218 2.65 5.46 24.40
CA ALA A 218 3.36 4.90 23.24
C ALA A 218 3.54 3.38 23.39
N VAL A 219 3.18 2.62 22.35
CA VAL A 219 3.40 1.17 22.28
C VAL A 219 4.25 0.88 21.04
N SER A 220 5.34 0.13 21.24
CA SER A 220 6.20 -0.33 20.16
C SER A 220 5.65 -1.63 19.56
N VAL A 221 5.58 -1.71 18.23
CA VAL A 221 5.24 -2.96 17.53
C VAL A 221 6.47 -3.87 17.57
N GLY A 222 6.40 -4.91 18.40
CA GLY A 222 7.45 -5.94 18.48
C GLY A 222 7.32 -6.96 17.35
N ILE A 223 8.48 -7.40 16.84
CA ILE A 223 8.58 -8.53 15.90
C ILE A 223 8.33 -9.80 16.73
N ALA A 224 7.36 -10.61 16.37
CA ALA A 224 7.20 -11.96 16.87
C ALA A 224 7.89 -12.96 15.93
#